data_b2033e98df7941213bbbe1a28fcc4420
#
_entry.id   b2033e98df7941213bbbe1a28fcc4420
#
_cell.length_a   1.000
_cell.length_b   1.000
_cell.length_c   1.000
_cell.angle_alpha   90.00
_cell.angle_beta   90.00
_cell.angle_gamma   90.00
#
_symmetry.space_group_name_H-M   'P 1'
#
loop_
_entity.id
_entity.type
_entity.pdbx_description
1 polymer ?
#
loop_
_entity_poly.entity_id
_entity_poly.type
_entity_poly.pdbx_seq_one_letter_code
_entity_poly.pdbx_strand_id
1 'polypeptide(L)'
;EEIRRDILEMVWEAEARGETMAQVVGQDYRTFCQAIVAAVPRRSRRVRMAAAVEELLPALSVLLGIWLVKKVVEALLRGEAVMHLTLTLGEAISMGVLLASSVGIVTYLCRTALEGERGRSRGKGFFMAWAFCVALLAAIFLPTFLLTNPLLTLWLPVAVAVVILPLLVHGVLAR
;
A
#
# COMPACT_ATOMS: atom_id res chain seq x y z
N GLU A 1 -0.27 15.12 -10.87
CA GLU A 1 0.79 16.14 -10.98
C GLU A 1 0.56 17.07 -12.18
N GLU A 2 0.12 16.54 -13.31
CA GLU A 2 -0.16 17.29 -14.54
C GLU A 2 -1.17 18.42 -14.30
N ILE A 3 -2.32 18.11 -13.72
CA ILE A 3 -3.37 19.10 -13.39
C ILE A 3 -2.89 20.21 -12.44
N ARG A 4 -2.04 19.84 -11.48
CA ARG A 4 -1.45 20.83 -10.56
C ARG A 4 -0.52 21.80 -11.29
N ARG A 5 0.23 21.30 -12.27
CA ARG A 5 1.10 22.12 -13.11
C ARG A 5 0.29 23.07 -13.96
N ASP A 6 -0.76 22.57 -14.62
CA ASP A 6 -1.65 23.37 -15.47
C ASP A 6 -2.33 24.50 -14.68
N ILE A 7 -2.79 24.21 -13.43
CA ILE A 7 -3.37 25.23 -12.55
C ILE A 7 -2.33 26.27 -12.14
N LEU A 8 -1.09 25.86 -11.82
CA LEU A 8 -0.02 26.79 -11.46
C LEU A 8 0.38 27.67 -12.65
N GLU A 9 0.45 27.11 -13.85
CA GLU A 9 0.77 27.85 -15.06
C GLU A 9 -0.32 28.88 -15.37
N MET A 10 -1.60 28.51 -15.26
CA MET A 10 -2.74 29.40 -15.38
C MET A 10 -2.71 30.55 -14.37
N VAL A 11 -2.31 30.28 -13.12
CA VAL A 11 -2.19 31.31 -12.07
C VAL A 11 -1.04 32.28 -12.37
N TRP A 12 0.11 31.78 -12.81
CA TRP A 12 1.25 32.61 -13.18
C TRP A 12 0.96 33.49 -14.38
N GLU A 13 0.30 32.97 -15.39
CA GLU A 13 -0.13 33.78 -16.55
C GLU A 13 -1.12 34.88 -16.16
N ALA A 14 -2.03 34.60 -15.23
CA ALA A 14 -2.98 35.57 -14.72
C ALA A 14 -2.29 36.66 -13.89
N GLU A 15 -1.32 36.30 -13.06
CA GLU A 15 -0.49 37.23 -12.30
C GLU A 15 0.31 38.14 -13.25
N ALA A 16 0.88 37.60 -14.31
CA ALA A 16 1.60 38.37 -15.34
C ALA A 16 0.69 39.37 -16.07
N ARG A 17 -0.62 39.07 -16.20
CA ARG A 17 -1.63 39.96 -16.77
C ARG A 17 -2.20 40.95 -15.75
N GLY A 18 -1.84 40.84 -14.46
CA GLY A 18 -2.36 41.69 -13.38
C GLY A 18 -3.82 41.33 -12.99
N GLU A 19 -4.29 40.15 -13.35
CA GLU A 19 -5.65 39.68 -13.03
C GLU A 19 -5.69 39.16 -11.58
N THR A 20 -6.82 39.38 -10.91
CA THR A 20 -7.02 38.83 -9.55
C THR A 20 -7.48 37.38 -9.61
N MET A 21 -7.15 36.58 -8.58
CA MET A 21 -7.60 35.17 -8.49
C MET A 21 -9.10 35.00 -8.62
N ALA A 22 -9.89 35.99 -8.16
CA ALA A 22 -11.35 35.98 -8.31
C ALA A 22 -11.80 36.13 -9.76
N GLN A 23 -11.02 36.78 -10.61
CA GLN A 23 -11.28 36.91 -12.06
C GLN A 23 -10.95 35.64 -12.83
N VAL A 24 -9.89 34.93 -12.42
CA VAL A 24 -9.40 33.69 -13.07
C VAL A 24 -10.25 32.47 -12.67
N VAL A 25 -10.51 32.32 -11.37
CA VAL A 25 -11.21 31.14 -10.81
C VAL A 25 -12.72 31.37 -10.72
N GLY A 26 -13.17 32.65 -10.83
CA GLY A 26 -14.55 33.03 -10.58
C GLY A 26 -14.84 33.20 -9.09
N GLN A 27 -16.03 33.74 -8.77
CA GLN A 27 -16.46 33.92 -7.39
C GLN A 27 -16.78 32.58 -6.67
N ASP A 28 -17.07 31.51 -7.41
CA ASP A 28 -17.35 30.18 -6.86
C ASP A 28 -16.24 29.19 -7.20
N TYR A 29 -15.16 29.24 -6.39
CA TYR A 29 -14.05 28.31 -6.49
C TYR A 29 -14.48 26.83 -6.33
N ARG A 30 -15.61 26.57 -5.65
CA ARG A 30 -16.14 25.20 -5.49
C ARG A 30 -16.61 24.62 -6.80
N THR A 31 -17.38 25.38 -7.56
CA THR A 31 -17.86 24.97 -8.88
C THR A 31 -16.71 24.79 -9.86
N PHE A 32 -15.71 25.66 -9.81
CA PHE A 32 -14.46 25.52 -10.58
C PHE A 32 -13.73 24.22 -10.24
N CYS A 33 -13.46 23.95 -8.95
CA CYS A 33 -12.82 22.71 -8.54
C CYS A 33 -13.63 21.46 -8.92
N GLN A 34 -14.96 21.51 -8.80
CA GLN A 34 -15.83 20.41 -9.22
C GLN A 34 -15.77 20.17 -10.73
N ALA A 35 -15.74 21.23 -11.53
CA ALA A 35 -15.59 21.12 -12.98
C ALA A 35 -14.25 20.50 -13.38
N ILE A 36 -13.14 20.90 -12.73
CA ILE A 36 -11.83 20.28 -12.96
C ILE A 36 -11.85 18.80 -12.59
N VAL A 37 -12.37 18.45 -11.41
CA VAL A 37 -12.47 17.05 -10.97
C VAL A 37 -13.36 16.23 -11.90
N ALA A 38 -14.43 16.81 -12.44
CA ALA A 38 -15.30 16.16 -13.41
C ALA A 38 -14.66 15.97 -14.79
N ALA A 39 -13.78 16.88 -15.18
CA ALA A 39 -13.03 16.82 -16.46
C ALA A 39 -11.93 15.78 -16.44
N VAL A 40 -11.46 15.33 -15.24
CA VAL A 40 -10.44 14.29 -15.13
C VAL A 40 -10.98 12.95 -15.64
N PRO A 41 -10.38 12.37 -16.69
CA PRO A 41 -10.82 11.10 -17.21
C PRO A 41 -10.68 10.02 -16.14
N ARG A 42 -11.79 9.36 -15.79
CA ARG A 42 -11.77 8.25 -14.83
C ARG A 42 -10.94 7.12 -15.43
N ARG A 43 -9.77 6.85 -14.84
CA ARG A 43 -8.95 5.70 -15.22
C ARG A 43 -9.78 4.43 -15.21
N SER A 44 -9.72 3.65 -16.29
CA SER A 44 -10.45 2.39 -16.40
C SER A 44 -10.07 1.45 -15.23
N ARG A 45 -10.98 0.57 -14.84
CA ARG A 45 -10.73 -0.40 -13.76
C ARG A 45 -9.46 -1.21 -14.02
N ARG A 46 -9.19 -1.57 -15.28
CA ARG A 46 -8.00 -2.33 -15.70
C ARG A 46 -6.70 -1.57 -15.40
N VAL A 47 -6.64 -0.28 -15.73
CA VAL A 47 -5.46 0.56 -15.47
C VAL A 47 -5.24 0.75 -13.97
N ARG A 48 -6.32 0.89 -13.19
CA ARG A 48 -6.23 0.96 -11.72
C ARG A 48 -5.75 -0.34 -11.10
N MET A 49 -6.21 -1.49 -11.61
CA MET A 49 -5.75 -2.80 -11.14
C MET A 49 -4.29 -3.04 -11.51
N ALA A 50 -3.87 -2.69 -12.73
CA ALA A 50 -2.48 -2.81 -13.14
C ALA A 50 -1.55 -1.96 -12.25
N ALA A 51 -1.91 -0.70 -11.99
CA ALA A 51 -1.16 0.17 -11.08
C ALA A 51 -1.11 -0.39 -9.64
N ALA A 52 -2.22 -0.93 -9.14
CA ALA A 52 -2.23 -1.55 -7.81
C ALA A 52 -1.34 -2.80 -7.73
N VAL A 53 -1.31 -3.63 -8.78
CA VAL A 53 -0.41 -4.79 -8.86
C VAL A 53 1.04 -4.34 -8.90
N GLU A 54 1.37 -3.30 -9.67
CA GLU A 54 2.71 -2.74 -9.77
C GLU A 54 3.22 -2.22 -8.41
N GLU A 55 2.36 -1.56 -7.63
CA GLU A 55 2.68 -1.08 -6.28
C GLU A 55 2.79 -2.22 -5.24
N LEU A 56 2.03 -3.31 -5.42
CA LEU A 56 2.05 -4.45 -4.51
C LEU A 56 3.24 -5.40 -4.73
N LEU A 57 3.81 -5.45 -5.93
CA LEU A 57 4.94 -6.33 -6.26
C LEU A 57 6.16 -6.13 -5.34
N PRO A 58 6.66 -4.89 -5.12
CA PRO A 58 7.79 -4.68 -4.21
C PRO A 58 7.45 -5.01 -2.76
N ALA A 59 6.22 -4.69 -2.31
CA ALA A 59 5.78 -5.01 -0.95
C ALA A 59 5.74 -6.53 -0.72
N LEU A 60 5.24 -7.29 -1.69
CA LEU A 60 5.23 -8.75 -1.64
C LEU A 60 6.65 -9.31 -1.60
N SER A 61 7.58 -8.77 -2.39
CA SER A 61 8.98 -9.21 -2.40
C SER A 61 9.67 -8.97 -1.05
N VAL A 62 9.41 -7.84 -0.42
CA VAL A 62 9.95 -7.53 0.92
C VAL A 62 9.40 -8.51 1.96
N LEU A 63 8.09 -8.80 1.95
CA LEU A 63 7.49 -9.77 2.87
C LEU A 63 8.04 -11.18 2.70
N LEU A 64 8.16 -11.63 1.45
CA LEU A 64 8.77 -12.93 1.14
C LEU A 64 10.24 -12.97 1.53
N GLY A 65 10.98 -11.86 1.37
CA GLY A 65 12.36 -11.72 1.81
C GLY A 65 12.50 -11.85 3.34
N ILE A 66 11.65 -11.17 4.09
CA ILE A 66 11.61 -11.27 5.56
C ILE A 66 11.29 -12.71 6.00
N TRP A 67 10.29 -13.34 5.36
CA TRP A 67 9.95 -14.73 5.61
C TRP A 67 11.13 -15.67 5.34
N LEU A 68 11.83 -15.49 4.22
CA LEU A 68 12.99 -16.28 3.86
C LEU A 68 14.11 -16.14 4.90
N VAL A 69 14.45 -14.90 5.29
CA VAL A 69 15.47 -14.63 6.31
C VAL A 69 15.10 -15.29 7.64
N LYS A 70 13.84 -15.14 8.08
CA LYS A 70 13.33 -15.81 9.28
C LYS A 70 13.55 -17.31 9.24
N LYS A 71 13.18 -17.97 8.13
CA LYS A 71 13.31 -19.43 7.97
C LYS A 71 14.77 -19.89 7.95
N VAL A 72 15.63 -19.14 7.28
CA VAL A 72 17.08 -19.43 7.28
C VAL A 72 17.67 -19.29 8.69
N VAL A 73 17.30 -18.24 9.43
CA VAL A 73 17.76 -18.06 10.81
C VAL A 73 17.23 -19.17 11.72
N GLU A 74 15.95 -19.55 11.62
CA GLU A 74 15.38 -20.66 12.39
C GLU A 74 16.11 -21.99 12.10
N ALA A 75 16.39 -22.30 10.85
CA ALA A 75 17.12 -23.52 10.46
C ALA A 75 18.56 -23.52 10.99
N LEU A 76 19.26 -22.40 10.92
CA LEU A 76 20.61 -22.24 11.48
C LEU A 76 20.62 -22.43 12.99
N LEU A 77 19.65 -21.87 13.72
CA LEU A 77 19.56 -21.98 15.17
C LEU A 77 19.22 -23.41 15.62
N ARG A 78 18.48 -24.17 14.80
CA ARG A 78 18.14 -25.57 15.08
C ARG A 78 19.21 -26.55 14.60
N GLY A 79 20.23 -26.08 13.84
CA GLY A 79 21.23 -26.97 13.23
C GLY A 79 20.68 -27.84 12.12
N GLU A 80 19.55 -27.48 11.52
CA GLU A 80 18.91 -28.20 10.44
C GLU A 80 19.46 -27.77 9.07
N ALA A 81 19.44 -28.68 8.09
CA ALA A 81 19.87 -28.35 6.74
C ALA A 81 18.84 -27.39 6.09
N VAL A 82 19.32 -26.20 5.67
CA VAL A 82 18.50 -25.12 5.08
C VAL A 82 17.94 -25.45 3.68
N MET A 83 18.09 -26.71 3.22
CA MET A 83 17.74 -27.12 1.86
C MET A 83 16.25 -27.05 1.54
N HIS A 84 15.39 -27.31 2.52
CA HIS A 84 13.92 -27.36 2.33
C HIS A 84 13.23 -26.41 3.31
N LEU A 85 12.58 -25.40 2.76
CA LEU A 85 11.81 -24.42 3.50
C LEU A 85 10.32 -24.72 3.37
N THR A 86 9.64 -24.89 4.50
CA THR A 86 8.20 -25.13 4.53
C THR A 86 7.45 -23.84 4.74
N LEU A 87 6.58 -23.47 3.81
CA LEU A 87 5.60 -22.41 3.97
C LEU A 87 4.33 -23.01 4.58
N THR A 88 3.95 -22.54 5.77
CA THR A 88 2.70 -22.99 6.41
C THR A 88 1.50 -22.16 5.95
N LEU A 89 0.30 -22.76 6.05
CA LEU A 89 -0.95 -22.06 5.74
C LEU A 89 -1.10 -20.79 6.61
N GLY A 90 -0.74 -20.88 7.88
CA GLY A 90 -0.78 -19.76 8.81
C GLY A 90 0.12 -18.60 8.39
N GLU A 91 1.34 -18.90 7.91
CA GLU A 91 2.27 -17.87 7.42
C GLU A 91 1.73 -17.19 6.15
N ALA A 92 1.14 -17.94 5.22
CA ALA A 92 0.54 -17.38 4.01
C ALA A 92 -0.65 -16.45 4.33
N ILE A 93 -1.53 -16.86 5.24
CA ILE A 93 -2.65 -16.02 5.71
C ILE A 93 -2.12 -14.76 6.39
N SER A 94 -1.13 -14.87 7.27
CA SER A 94 -0.53 -13.73 7.97
C SER A 94 0.08 -12.71 7.00
N MET A 95 0.77 -13.17 5.95
CA MET A 95 1.27 -12.29 4.88
C MET A 95 0.14 -11.59 4.13
N GLY A 96 -0.94 -12.30 3.81
CA GLY A 96 -2.13 -11.74 3.17
C GLY A 96 -2.80 -10.67 4.03
N VAL A 97 -2.95 -10.92 5.33
CA VAL A 97 -3.51 -9.95 6.30
C VAL A 97 -2.61 -8.72 6.41
N LEU A 98 -1.29 -8.89 6.46
CA LEU A 98 -0.32 -7.77 6.49
C LEU A 98 -0.45 -6.89 5.25
N LEU A 99 -0.49 -7.47 4.06
CA LEU A 99 -0.66 -6.73 2.81
C LEU A 99 -2.00 -5.99 2.77
N ALA A 100 -3.10 -6.67 3.08
CA ALA A 100 -4.42 -6.07 3.06
C ALA A 100 -4.56 -4.94 4.08
N SER A 101 -4.03 -5.12 5.28
CA SER A 101 -4.06 -4.09 6.34
C SER A 101 -3.20 -2.88 5.98
N SER A 102 -2.02 -3.09 5.38
CA SER A 102 -1.14 -2.01 4.90
C SER A 102 -1.86 -1.12 3.89
N VAL A 103 -2.46 -1.72 2.85
CA VAL A 103 -3.24 -1.00 1.84
C VAL A 103 -4.44 -0.29 2.47
N GLY A 104 -5.15 -0.97 3.38
CA GLY A 104 -6.30 -0.40 4.10
C GLY A 104 -5.93 0.83 4.93
N ILE A 105 -4.86 0.75 5.71
CA ILE A 105 -4.36 1.85 6.55
C ILE A 105 -3.95 3.05 5.69
N VAL A 106 -3.15 2.82 4.64
CA VAL A 106 -2.71 3.90 3.75
C VAL A 106 -3.91 4.58 3.08
N THR A 107 -4.86 3.79 2.57
CA THR A 107 -6.08 4.34 1.93
C THR A 107 -6.92 5.14 2.93
N TYR A 108 -7.04 4.65 4.17
CA TYR A 108 -7.76 5.34 5.23
C TYR A 108 -7.07 6.66 5.61
N LEU A 109 -5.76 6.66 5.79
CA LEU A 109 -4.98 7.86 6.11
C LEU A 109 -5.07 8.90 5.00
N CYS A 110 -4.93 8.49 3.73
CA CYS A 110 -5.07 9.40 2.59
C CYS A 110 -6.46 10.03 2.52
N ARG A 111 -7.52 9.28 2.78
CA ARG A 111 -8.89 9.83 2.81
C ARG A 111 -9.09 10.79 3.97
N THR A 112 -8.64 10.42 5.17
CA THR A 112 -8.82 11.25 6.37
C THR A 112 -7.98 12.53 6.31
N ALA A 113 -6.79 12.49 5.74
CA ALA A 113 -5.95 13.66 5.54
C ALA A 113 -6.58 14.68 4.57
N LEU A 114 -7.35 14.21 3.58
CA LEU A 114 -8.06 15.07 2.63
C LEU A 114 -9.37 15.66 3.19
N GLU A 115 -10.00 14.99 4.16
CA GLU A 115 -11.28 15.43 4.74
C GLU A 115 -11.15 16.52 5.82
N GLY A 116 -9.92 16.87 6.22
CA GLY A 116 -9.64 17.92 7.23
C GLY A 116 -10.26 17.60 8.61
N GLU A 117 -9.53 17.87 9.67
CA GLU A 117 -9.91 17.58 11.06
C GLU A 117 -11.26 18.18 11.46
N ARG A 118 -12.36 17.50 11.19
CA ARG A 118 -13.65 17.78 11.81
C ARG A 118 -13.75 16.99 13.11
N GLY A 119 -13.36 17.66 14.22
CA GLY A 119 -13.90 17.46 15.57
C GLY A 119 -14.10 16.02 16.06
N ARG A 120 -13.14 15.11 15.89
CA ARG A 120 -13.24 13.76 16.46
C ARG A 120 -12.83 13.80 17.92
N SER A 121 -13.74 13.43 18.82
CA SER A 121 -13.48 13.28 20.25
C SER A 121 -12.20 12.45 20.46
N ARG A 122 -11.15 13.11 20.96
CA ARG A 122 -9.77 12.60 21.03
C ARG A 122 -9.64 11.28 21.82
N GLY A 123 -10.49 11.03 22.82
CA GLY A 123 -10.44 9.82 23.64
C GLY A 123 -11.02 8.57 22.98
N LYS A 124 -12.20 8.67 22.38
CA LYS A 124 -12.86 7.52 21.73
C LYS A 124 -12.10 7.05 20.47
N GLY A 125 -11.49 7.99 19.73
CA GLY A 125 -10.69 7.67 18.57
C GLY A 125 -9.41 6.90 18.92
N PHE A 126 -8.76 7.26 20.01
CA PHE A 126 -7.55 6.57 20.48
C PHE A 126 -7.86 5.13 20.89
N PHE A 127 -8.92 4.93 21.66
CA PHE A 127 -9.31 3.58 22.14
C PHE A 127 -9.69 2.65 20.97
N MET A 128 -10.39 3.19 19.97
CA MET A 128 -10.77 2.45 18.77
C MET A 128 -9.55 2.11 17.90
N ALA A 129 -8.60 3.02 17.76
CA ALA A 129 -7.34 2.77 17.05
C ALA A 129 -6.50 1.71 17.80
N TRP A 130 -6.40 1.78 19.10
CA TRP A 130 -5.70 0.79 19.93
C TRP A 130 -6.34 -0.60 19.81
N ALA A 131 -7.66 -0.71 19.95
CA ALA A 131 -8.38 -1.98 19.79
C ALA A 131 -8.19 -2.57 18.39
N PHE A 132 -8.20 -1.71 17.36
CA PHE A 132 -7.92 -2.13 15.98
C PHE A 132 -6.50 -2.68 15.83
N CYS A 133 -5.48 -2.03 16.39
CA CYS A 133 -4.10 -2.52 16.38
C CYS A 133 -3.97 -3.89 17.08
N VAL A 134 -4.61 -4.07 18.24
CA VAL A 134 -4.60 -5.35 18.96
C VAL A 134 -5.29 -6.44 18.15
N ALA A 135 -6.44 -6.16 17.56
CA ALA A 135 -7.16 -7.11 16.71
C ALA A 135 -6.34 -7.49 15.47
N LEU A 136 -5.63 -6.54 14.88
CA LEU A 136 -4.77 -6.75 13.72
C LEU A 136 -3.55 -7.60 14.07
N LEU A 137 -2.91 -7.35 15.22
CA LEU A 137 -1.83 -8.20 15.74
C LEU A 137 -2.33 -9.63 15.98
N ALA A 138 -3.49 -9.79 16.62
CA ALA A 138 -4.09 -11.10 16.81
C ALA A 138 -4.37 -11.81 15.48
N ALA A 139 -4.90 -11.12 14.48
CA ALA A 139 -5.17 -11.67 13.14
C ALA A 139 -3.90 -12.10 12.40
N ILE A 140 -2.75 -11.48 12.69
CA ILE A 140 -1.46 -11.84 12.09
C ILE A 140 -0.83 -13.04 12.82
N PHE A 141 -0.82 -13.02 14.17
CA PHE A 141 -0.11 -14.03 14.95
C PHE A 141 -0.92 -15.31 15.16
N LEU A 142 -2.24 -15.22 15.36
CA LEU A 142 -3.09 -16.37 15.66
C LEU A 142 -3.05 -17.45 14.57
N PRO A 143 -3.16 -17.15 13.28
CA PRO A 143 -3.08 -18.16 12.23
C PRO A 143 -1.72 -18.86 12.18
N THR A 144 -0.63 -18.16 12.48
CA THR A 144 0.72 -18.72 12.50
C THR A 144 0.88 -19.83 13.54
N PHE A 145 0.18 -19.68 14.69
CA PHE A 145 0.22 -20.68 15.77
C PHE A 145 -0.81 -21.79 15.58
N LEU A 146 -2.00 -21.49 15.04
CA LEU A 146 -3.09 -22.46 14.90
C LEU A 146 -2.98 -23.32 13.64
N LEU A 147 -2.46 -22.76 12.54
CA LEU A 147 -2.43 -23.39 11.23
C LEU A 147 -1.00 -23.76 10.84
N THR A 148 -0.47 -24.80 11.47
CA THR A 148 0.87 -25.35 11.20
C THR A 148 0.92 -26.29 10.01
N ASN A 149 -0.19 -26.50 9.29
CA ASN A 149 -0.25 -27.35 8.12
C ASN A 149 0.71 -26.85 7.02
N PRO A 150 1.65 -27.69 6.54
CA PRO A 150 2.54 -27.32 5.46
C PRO A 150 1.75 -27.18 4.16
N LEU A 151 1.80 -25.99 3.55
CA LEU A 151 1.20 -25.71 2.24
C LEU A 151 2.12 -26.09 1.10
N LEU A 152 3.38 -25.71 1.21
CA LEU A 152 4.39 -25.87 0.18
C LEU A 152 5.76 -26.06 0.82
N THR A 153 6.49 -27.07 0.35
CA THR A 153 7.92 -27.22 0.63
C THR A 153 8.68 -26.66 -0.57
N LEU A 154 9.38 -25.56 -0.35
CA LEU A 154 10.19 -24.92 -1.37
C LEU A 154 11.65 -25.25 -1.18
N TRP A 155 12.32 -25.61 -2.28
CA TRP A 155 13.76 -25.73 -2.28
C TRP A 155 14.40 -24.33 -2.18
N LEU A 156 15.45 -24.18 -1.40
CA LEU A 156 16.07 -22.88 -1.13
C LEU A 156 16.32 -22.02 -2.40
N PRO A 157 16.90 -22.53 -3.50
CA PRO A 157 17.11 -21.73 -4.70
C PRO A 157 15.79 -21.27 -5.35
N VAL A 158 14.74 -22.09 -5.25
CA VAL A 158 13.41 -21.71 -5.76
C VAL A 158 12.80 -20.62 -4.89
N ALA A 159 12.93 -20.72 -3.56
CA ALA A 159 12.45 -19.68 -2.66
C ALA A 159 13.16 -18.33 -2.91
N VAL A 160 14.48 -18.34 -3.12
CA VAL A 160 15.25 -17.15 -3.50
C VAL A 160 14.77 -16.59 -4.84
N ALA A 161 14.55 -17.44 -5.84
CA ALA A 161 14.05 -17.01 -7.15
C ALA A 161 12.66 -16.35 -7.05
N VAL A 162 11.77 -16.89 -6.23
CA VAL A 162 10.42 -16.33 -5.98
C VAL A 162 10.49 -14.95 -5.32
N VAL A 163 11.50 -14.68 -4.48
CA VAL A 163 11.72 -13.36 -3.87
C VAL A 163 12.28 -12.36 -4.88
N ILE A 164 13.22 -12.79 -5.72
CA ILE A 164 13.91 -11.90 -6.65
C ILE A 164 13.06 -11.59 -7.89
N LEU A 165 12.26 -12.54 -8.37
CA LEU A 165 11.49 -12.41 -9.59
C LEU A 165 10.57 -11.16 -9.61
N PRO A 166 9.75 -10.89 -8.55
CA PRO A 166 8.90 -9.70 -8.54
C PRO A 166 9.70 -8.39 -8.53
N LEU A 167 10.89 -8.37 -7.91
CA LEU A 167 11.77 -7.19 -7.93
C LEU A 167 12.32 -6.93 -9.33
N LEU A 168 12.72 -7.99 -10.04
CA LEU A 168 13.18 -7.86 -11.43
C LEU A 168 12.05 -7.40 -12.35
N VAL A 169 10.86 -7.97 -12.19
CA VAL A 169 9.67 -7.57 -12.98
C VAL A 169 9.32 -6.10 -12.71
N HIS A 170 9.34 -5.67 -11.45
CA HIS A 170 9.12 -4.27 -11.10
C HIS A 170 10.19 -3.36 -11.70
N GLY A 171 11.46 -3.74 -11.64
CA GLY A 171 12.57 -2.97 -12.23
C GLY A 171 12.52 -2.87 -13.76
N VAL A 172 11.90 -3.84 -14.44
CA VAL A 172 11.69 -3.81 -15.90
C VAL A 172 10.46 -2.97 -16.26
N LEU A 173 9.38 -3.05 -15.49
CA LEU A 173 8.15 -2.28 -15.72
C LEU A 173 8.31 -0.79 -15.38
N ALA A 174 9.22 -0.44 -14.46
CA ALA A 174 9.50 0.94 -14.06
C ALA A 174 10.44 1.70 -15.01
N ARG A 175 10.96 1.05 -16.06
CA ARG A 175 11.77 1.66 -17.11
C ARG A 175 10.93 2.02 -18.33
#